data_9587b2b6e75f4cbb828656dc73eba05f
#
_entry.id   9587b2b6e75f4cbb828656dc73eba05f
#
_cell.length_a   1.000
_cell.length_b   1.000
_cell.length_c   1.000
_cell.angle_alpha   90.00
_cell.angle_beta   90.00
_cell.angle_gamma   90.00
#
_symmetry.space_group_name_H-M   'P 1'
#
loop_
_entity.id
_entity.type
_entity.pdbx_description
1 polymer ?
#
loop_
_entity_poly.entity_id
_entity_poly.type
_entity_poly.pdbx_seq_one_letter_code
_entity_poly.pdbx_strand_id
1 'polypeptide(L)'
;MGKRNERSHYKIVNGKLTEKKSFDSEYEALKMARFLNTKENVIHKMVAYKCSKCNKWHIGSNSTVLTDDIRSQQKEKLKSM
;
A
#
# COMPACT_ATOMS: atom_id res chain seq x y z
N MET A 1 15.75 14.63 11.91
CA MET A 1 15.63 14.35 11.35
C MET A 1 14.97 13.87 10.88
N GLY A 2 14.61 13.84 10.74
CA GLY A 2 14.04 13.59 10.28
C GLY A 2 13.70 12.78 9.59
N LYS A 3 13.44 12.44 9.42
CA LYS A 3 13.08 11.85 8.82
C LYS A 3 12.43 11.40 8.29
N ARG A 4 12.41 11.30 8.43
CA ARG A 4 12.05 10.96 7.47
C ARG A 4 10.79 10.55 7.02
N ASN A 5 10.27 10.60 5.98
CA ASN A 5 9.03 10.20 5.41
C ASN A 5 9.06 8.82 4.80
N GLU A 6 10.08 8.09 5.10
CA GLU A 6 10.21 6.74 4.58
C GLU A 6 9.19 5.82 5.24
N ARG A 7 8.55 5.00 4.44
CA ARG A 7 7.64 4.01 4.97
C ARG A 7 8.41 2.88 5.61
N SER A 8 7.87 2.39 6.71
CA SER A 8 8.54 1.35 7.46
C SER A 8 8.58 0.03 6.67
N HIS A 9 9.72 -0.65 6.74
CA HIS A 9 9.85 -2.00 6.22
C HIS A 9 9.10 -3.00 7.11
N TYR A 10 8.86 -2.63 8.36
CA TYR A 10 8.23 -3.49 9.35
C TYR A 10 6.89 -2.92 9.79
N LYS A 11 6.05 -3.80 10.30
CA LYS A 11 4.78 -3.40 10.91
C LYS A 11 4.65 -4.13 12.24
N ILE A 12 3.79 -3.63 13.10
CA ILE A 12 3.56 -4.26 14.40
C ILE A 12 2.29 -5.09 14.30
N VAL A 13 2.43 -6.38 14.61
CA VAL A 13 1.32 -7.31 14.63
C VAL A 13 1.33 -8.00 15.99
N ASN A 14 0.27 -7.85 16.74
CA ASN A 14 0.15 -8.43 18.09
C ASN A 14 1.32 -8.05 18.98
N GLY A 15 1.78 -6.80 18.86
CA GLY A 15 2.88 -6.31 19.67
C GLY A 15 4.26 -6.73 19.21
N LYS A 16 4.35 -7.45 18.09
CA LYS A 16 5.63 -7.90 17.57
C LYS A 16 5.95 -7.17 16.27
N LEU A 17 7.24 -6.86 16.11
CA LEU A 17 7.73 -6.25 14.88
C LEU A 17 7.80 -7.32 13.80
N THR A 18 7.03 -7.15 12.74
CA THR A 18 6.92 -8.12 11.67
C THR A 18 7.26 -7.47 10.33
N GLU A 19 8.00 -8.19 9.51
CA GLU A 19 8.34 -7.69 8.19
C GLU A 19 7.09 -7.62 7.32
N LYS A 20 6.94 -6.52 6.59
CA LYS A 20 5.81 -6.35 5.69
C LYS A 20 5.93 -7.29 4.50
N LYS A 21 4.76 -7.70 3.98
CA LYS A 21 4.75 -8.50 2.77
C LYS A 21 5.40 -7.74 1.63
N SER A 22 6.25 -8.42 0.87
CA SER A 22 6.96 -7.81 -0.25
C SER A 22 6.45 -8.36 -1.58
N PHE A 23 6.66 -7.57 -2.62
CA PHE A 23 6.27 -7.92 -3.97
C PHE A 23 7.48 -7.78 -4.89
N ASP A 24 7.59 -8.65 -5.88
CA ASP A 24 8.75 -8.66 -6.76
C ASP A 24 8.72 -7.53 -7.78
N SER A 25 7.55 -6.99 -8.09
CA SER A 25 7.41 -5.96 -9.10
C SER A 25 6.42 -4.89 -8.66
N GLU A 26 6.57 -3.72 -9.26
CA GLU A 26 5.63 -2.63 -9.02
C GLU A 26 4.21 -2.99 -9.43
N TYR A 27 4.10 -3.73 -10.55
CA TYR A 27 2.79 -4.14 -11.05
C TYR A 27 2.02 -4.93 -10.00
N GLU A 28 2.68 -5.91 -9.39
CA GLU A 28 2.03 -6.74 -8.37
C GLU A 28 1.64 -5.93 -7.15
N ALA A 29 2.53 -5.04 -6.72
CA ALA A 29 2.26 -4.19 -5.56
C ALA A 29 1.10 -3.23 -5.86
N LEU A 30 1.09 -2.63 -7.03
CA LEU A 30 0.01 -1.73 -7.43
C LEU A 30 -1.32 -2.45 -7.52
N LYS A 31 -1.31 -3.66 -8.06
CA LYS A 31 -2.53 -4.45 -8.18
C LYS A 31 -3.13 -4.70 -6.81
N MET A 32 -2.31 -5.10 -5.85
CA MET A 32 -2.79 -5.35 -4.50
C MET A 32 -3.26 -4.06 -3.83
N ALA A 33 -2.51 -2.96 -4.02
CA ALA A 33 -2.89 -1.68 -3.43
C ALA A 33 -4.26 -1.23 -3.97
N ARG A 34 -4.45 -1.33 -5.28
CA ARG A 34 -5.72 -0.95 -5.88
C ARG A 34 -6.86 -1.84 -5.40
N PHE A 35 -6.61 -3.14 -5.27
CA PHE A 35 -7.62 -4.05 -4.74
C PHE A 35 -8.03 -3.64 -3.34
N LEU A 36 -7.07 -3.34 -2.47
CA LEU A 36 -7.37 -2.91 -1.10
C LEU A 36 -8.16 -1.61 -1.10
N ASN A 37 -7.87 -0.71 -2.04
CA ASN A 37 -8.56 0.58 -2.11
C ASN A 37 -10.02 0.44 -2.51
N THR A 38 -10.47 -0.74 -2.94
CA THR A 38 -11.88 -0.96 -3.23
C THR A 38 -12.66 -1.44 -2.01
N LYS A 39 -11.97 -1.77 -0.93
CA LYS A 39 -12.61 -2.29 0.28
C LYS A 39 -13.18 -1.17 1.13
N GLU A 40 -14.38 -1.37 1.65
CA GLU A 40 -15.03 -0.35 2.46
C GLU A 40 -14.37 -0.16 3.82
N ASN A 41 -13.74 -1.19 4.33
CA ASN A 41 -13.07 -1.11 5.63
C ASN A 41 -11.69 -0.48 5.56
N VAL A 42 -11.20 -0.19 4.35
CA VAL A 42 -9.94 0.53 4.18
C VAL A 42 -10.26 2.02 4.08
N ILE A 43 -9.76 2.79 5.03
CA ILE A 43 -10.09 4.20 5.14
C ILE A 43 -9.12 5.08 4.38
N HIS A 44 -7.83 4.77 4.46
CA HIS A 44 -6.79 5.56 3.79
C HIS A 44 -6.30 4.86 2.55
N LYS A 45 -5.95 5.65 1.54
CA LYS A 45 -5.52 5.13 0.26
C LYS A 45 -4.21 4.35 0.41
N MET A 46 -4.18 3.14 -0.15
CA MET A 46 -2.97 2.32 -0.17
C MET A 46 -2.17 2.65 -1.41
N VAL A 47 -0.86 2.68 -1.24
CA VAL A 47 0.07 2.98 -2.34
C VAL A 47 1.21 1.97 -2.32
N ALA A 48 1.80 1.75 -3.49
CA ALA A 48 2.96 0.90 -3.62
C ALA A 48 4.22 1.76 -3.56
N TYR A 49 5.25 1.25 -2.92
CA TYR A 49 6.52 1.96 -2.84
C TYR A 49 7.66 0.94 -2.82
N LYS A 50 8.80 1.38 -3.33
CA LYS A 50 9.97 0.51 -3.36
C LYS A 50 10.73 0.62 -2.05
N CYS A 51 11.02 -0.52 -1.46
CA CYS A 51 11.74 -0.58 -0.19
C CYS A 51 13.24 -0.59 -0.45
N SER A 52 13.95 0.35 0.16
CA SER A 52 15.41 0.43 0.00
C SER A 52 16.15 -0.65 0.78
N LYS A 53 15.46 -1.29 1.72
CA LYS A 53 16.10 -2.30 2.56
C LYS A 53 16.16 -3.67 1.91
N CYS A 54 15.12 -4.05 1.17
CA CYS A 54 15.06 -5.38 0.58
C CYS A 54 14.97 -5.35 -0.94
N ASN A 55 14.99 -4.16 -1.54
CA ASN A 55 14.89 -3.99 -2.99
C ASN A 55 13.62 -4.55 -3.61
N LYS A 56 12.59 -4.70 -2.79
CA LYS A 56 11.30 -5.18 -3.24
C LYS A 56 10.25 -4.10 -2.99
N TRP A 57 9.03 -4.36 -3.44
CA TRP A 57 7.96 -3.40 -3.30
C TRP A 57 7.09 -3.75 -2.11
N HIS A 58 6.63 -2.73 -1.40
CA HIS A 58 5.70 -2.89 -0.29
C HIS A 58 4.49 -2.00 -0.52
N ILE A 59 3.45 -2.22 0.30
CA ILE A 59 2.25 -1.41 0.26
C ILE A 59 2.11 -0.72 1.60
N GLY A 60 1.77 0.56 1.56
CA GLY A 60 1.51 1.33 2.77
C GLY A 60 0.39 2.30 2.53
N SER A 61 -0.21 2.82 3.60
CA SER A 61 -1.26 3.82 3.47
C SER A 61 -0.66 5.22 3.44
N ASN A 62 -1.33 6.13 2.75
CA ASN A 62 -0.96 7.53 2.81
C ASN A 62 -2.06 8.30 3.54
N SER A 63 -1.97 9.63 3.56
CA SER A 63 -2.94 10.45 4.31
C SER A 63 -4.23 10.71 3.55
N THR A 64 -4.33 10.28 2.32
CA THR A 64 -5.53 10.50 1.51
C THR A 64 -6.65 9.60 2.00
N VAL A 65 -7.80 10.18 2.34
CA VAL A 65 -8.97 9.42 2.75
C VAL A 65 -9.70 8.92 1.51
N LEU A 66 -10.04 7.64 1.52
CA LEU A 66 -10.75 7.04 0.39
C LEU A 66 -12.21 7.52 0.39
N THR A 67 -12.63 8.00 -0.77
CA THR A 67 -14.03 8.36 -1.02
C THR A 67 -14.62 7.35 -1.98
N ASP A 68 -15.93 7.41 -2.16
CA ASP A 68 -16.58 6.51 -3.11
C ASP A 68 -16.06 6.71 -4.52
N ASP A 69 -15.76 7.96 -4.88
CA ASP A 69 -15.20 8.27 -6.20
C ASP A 69 -13.85 7.62 -6.38
N ILE A 70 -12.99 7.71 -5.37
CA ILE A 70 -11.66 7.12 -5.45
C ILE A 70 -11.77 5.60 -5.53
N ARG A 71 -12.65 5.01 -4.73
CA ARG A 71 -12.85 3.55 -4.78
C ARG A 71 -13.31 3.08 -6.15
N SER A 72 -14.21 3.84 -6.76
CA SER A 72 -14.69 3.52 -8.11
C SER A 72 -13.55 3.59 -9.12
N GLN A 73 -12.72 4.61 -9.03
CA GLN A 73 -11.57 4.76 -9.91
C GLN A 73 -10.61 3.59 -9.76
N GLN A 74 -10.40 3.14 -8.52
CA GLN A 74 -9.50 2.02 -8.27
C GLN A 74 -10.04 0.73 -8.89
N LYS A 75 -11.36 0.52 -8.82
CA LYS A 75 -11.98 -0.63 -9.46
C LYS A 75 -11.78 -0.62 -10.98
N GLU A 76 -11.94 0.57 -11.57
CA GLU A 76 -11.74 0.72 -13.01
C GLU A 76 -10.30 0.39 -13.40
N LYS A 77 -9.35 0.90 -12.62
CA LYS A 77 -7.93 0.65 -12.89
C LYS A 77 -7.58 -0.82 -12.74
N LEU A 78 -8.21 -1.50 -11.77
CA LEU A 78 -8.00 -2.93 -11.58
C LEU A 78 -8.46 -3.73 -12.80
N LYS A 79 -9.59 -3.34 -13.38
CA LYS A 79 -10.11 -4.03 -14.55
C LYS A 79 -9.18 -3.90 -15.75
N SER A 80 -8.40 -2.83 -15.79
CA SER A 80 -7.48 -2.58 -16.89
C SER A 80 -6.13 -3.26 -16.72
N MET A 81 -5.88 -3.85 -15.56
CA MET A 81 -4.60 -4.49 -15.28
C MET A 81 -4.52 -5.92 -15.76
#